data_b2fe7db2e921bae55484b2c3fde534d4
#
_entry.id   b2fe7db2e921bae55484b2c3fde534d4
#
_cell.length_a   1.000
_cell.length_b   1.000
_cell.length_c   1.000
_cell.angle_alpha   90.00
_cell.angle_beta   90.00
_cell.angle_gamma   90.00
#
_symmetry.space_group_name_H-M   'P 1'
#
loop_
_entity.id
_entity.type
_entity.pdbx_description
1 polymer ?
#
loop_
_entity_poly.entity_id
_entity_poly.type
_entity_poly.pdbx_seq_one_letter_code
_entity_poly.pdbx_strand_id
1 'polypeptide(L)'
;MARLQIFLAALWWGSLTTVGFMVVPLLFVHLETPAIAGQMAAKLFSAQTWLALACGVLLLLAAKRQNIDQAHTPSPWVIAGMLLALLIELAVKPHIMARDNLVLWHNLGSAFYVLQWLCAGKVLLSLCPASPEPAIAADSAQTD
;
A
#
# COMPACT_ATOMS: atom_id res chain seq x y z
N MET A 1 -3.79 -20.64 2.64
CA MET A 1 -4.45 -19.32 2.51
C MET A 1 -3.60 -18.19 3.12
N ALA A 2 -3.08 -18.31 4.35
CA ALA A 2 -2.25 -17.25 4.97
C ALA A 2 -1.05 -16.81 4.12
N ARG A 3 -0.30 -17.74 3.53
CA ARG A 3 0.85 -17.42 2.65
C ARG A 3 0.45 -16.56 1.44
N LEU A 4 -0.71 -16.82 0.83
CA LEU A 4 -1.22 -16.03 -0.29
C LEU A 4 -1.56 -14.60 0.14
N GLN A 5 -2.18 -14.42 1.31
CA GLN A 5 -2.49 -13.10 1.84
C GLN A 5 -1.22 -12.29 2.13
N ILE A 6 -0.20 -12.90 2.74
CA ILE A 6 1.10 -12.27 2.97
C ILE A 6 1.74 -11.87 1.64
N PHE A 7 1.72 -12.75 0.63
CA PHE A 7 2.27 -12.46 -0.70
C PHE A 7 1.55 -11.27 -1.36
N LEU A 8 0.21 -11.24 -1.35
CA LEU A 8 -0.58 -10.15 -1.92
C LEU A 8 -0.32 -8.82 -1.20
N ALA A 9 -0.24 -8.83 0.13
CA ALA A 9 0.07 -7.64 0.92
C ALA A 9 1.50 -7.15 0.68
N ALA A 10 2.48 -8.06 0.59
CA ALA A 10 3.86 -7.74 0.28
C ALA A 10 4.02 -7.19 -1.14
N LEU A 11 3.32 -7.77 -2.12
CA LEU A 11 3.29 -7.28 -3.50
C LEU A 11 2.71 -5.86 -3.56
N TRP A 12 1.59 -5.61 -2.89
CA TRP A 12 0.95 -4.31 -2.84
C TRP A 12 1.86 -3.27 -2.19
N TRP A 13 2.35 -3.53 -0.97
CA TRP A 13 3.23 -2.60 -0.25
C TRP A 13 4.57 -2.39 -0.95
N GLY A 14 5.20 -3.46 -1.45
CA GLY A 14 6.47 -3.41 -2.16
C GLY A 14 6.38 -2.65 -3.47
N SER A 15 5.31 -2.83 -4.24
CA SER A 15 5.09 -2.07 -5.48
C SER A 15 4.89 -0.58 -5.22
N LEU A 16 4.12 -0.19 -4.18
CA LEU A 16 4.01 1.20 -3.75
C LEU A 16 5.38 1.77 -3.36
N THR A 17 6.15 1.03 -2.58
CA THR A 17 7.50 1.45 -2.17
C THR A 17 8.40 1.69 -3.38
N THR A 18 8.44 0.74 -4.30
CA THR A 18 9.30 0.82 -5.49
C THR A 18 8.87 1.96 -6.42
N VAL A 19 7.59 2.06 -6.75
CA VAL A 19 7.10 3.10 -7.67
C VAL A 19 7.27 4.48 -7.07
N GLY A 20 6.80 4.72 -5.86
CA GLY A 20 6.78 6.05 -5.26
C GLY A 20 8.15 6.57 -4.83
N PHE A 21 8.97 5.73 -4.23
CA PHE A 21 10.24 6.18 -3.62
C PHE A 21 11.48 5.88 -4.45
N MET A 22 11.39 5.06 -5.49
CA MET A 22 12.51 4.74 -6.36
C MET A 22 12.24 5.17 -7.82
N VAL A 23 11.22 4.62 -8.46
CA VAL A 23 11.01 4.80 -9.90
C VAL A 23 10.66 6.24 -10.23
N VAL A 24 9.69 6.84 -9.54
CA VAL A 24 9.25 8.22 -9.83
C VAL A 24 10.37 9.25 -9.62
N PRO A 25 11.11 9.26 -8.52
CA PRO A 25 12.30 10.13 -8.40
C PRO A 25 13.31 9.96 -9.54
N LEU A 26 13.60 8.70 -9.94
CA LEU A 26 14.52 8.42 -11.04
C LEU A 26 14.03 8.98 -12.39
N LEU A 27 12.71 8.96 -12.65
CA LEU A 27 12.16 9.56 -13.86
C LEU A 27 12.46 11.07 -13.94
N PHE A 28 12.33 11.79 -12.82
CA PHE A 28 12.59 13.23 -12.79
C PHE A 28 14.08 13.59 -12.89
N VAL A 29 14.98 12.65 -12.57
CA VAL A 29 16.44 12.84 -12.70
C VAL A 29 16.92 12.51 -14.10
N HIS A 30 16.36 11.50 -14.78
CA HIS A 30 16.90 10.94 -16.00
C HIS A 30 16.16 11.34 -17.28
N LEU A 31 14.90 11.80 -17.17
CA LEU A 31 14.14 12.22 -18.35
C LEU A 31 14.43 13.69 -18.70
N GLU A 32 14.42 13.99 -20.00
CA GLU A 32 14.82 15.28 -20.56
C GLU A 32 14.05 16.48 -20.02
N THR A 33 12.75 16.30 -19.71
CA THR A 33 11.91 17.37 -19.18
C THR A 33 11.01 16.89 -18.05
N PRO A 34 10.72 17.76 -17.06
CA PRO A 34 9.77 17.45 -15.99
C PRO A 34 8.37 17.11 -16.51
N ALA A 35 7.98 17.63 -17.68
CA ALA A 35 6.70 17.33 -18.31
C ALA A 35 6.61 15.87 -18.76
N ILE A 36 7.66 15.34 -19.40
CA ILE A 36 7.75 13.94 -19.83
C ILE A 36 7.78 13.03 -18.60
N ALA A 37 8.58 13.38 -17.58
CA ALA A 37 8.65 12.64 -16.33
C ALA A 37 7.28 12.56 -15.63
N GLY A 38 6.56 13.68 -15.55
CA GLY A 38 5.21 13.73 -14.96
C GLY A 38 4.18 12.89 -15.72
N GLN A 39 4.20 12.90 -17.05
CA GLN A 39 3.32 12.05 -17.86
C GLN A 39 3.60 10.56 -17.65
N MET A 40 4.87 10.17 -17.57
CA MET A 40 5.25 8.78 -17.31
C MET A 40 4.87 8.37 -15.89
N ALA A 41 5.12 9.23 -14.90
CA ALA A 41 4.70 9.00 -13.51
C ALA A 41 3.17 8.81 -13.40
N ALA A 42 2.38 9.62 -14.12
CA ALA A 42 0.93 9.48 -14.12
C ALA A 42 0.47 8.11 -14.67
N LYS A 43 1.13 7.57 -15.69
CA LYS A 43 0.84 6.21 -16.21
C LYS A 43 1.21 5.14 -15.20
N LEU A 44 2.35 5.29 -14.51
CA LEU A 44 2.78 4.35 -13.47
C LEU A 44 1.82 4.35 -12.27
N PHE A 45 1.37 5.52 -11.82
CA PHE A 45 0.39 5.61 -10.74
C PHE A 45 -0.95 5.01 -11.13
N SER A 46 -1.40 5.15 -12.40
CA SER A 46 -2.61 4.46 -12.86
C SER A 46 -2.45 2.93 -12.84
N ALA A 47 -1.34 2.41 -13.33
CA ALA A 47 -1.05 0.98 -13.27
C ALA A 47 -0.97 0.49 -11.80
N GLN A 48 -0.36 1.30 -10.92
CA GLN A 48 -0.29 1.03 -9.48
C GLN A 48 -1.66 1.00 -8.82
N THR A 49 -2.59 1.89 -9.22
CA THR A 49 -3.98 1.88 -8.73
C THR A 49 -4.67 0.56 -9.07
N TRP A 50 -4.58 0.09 -10.29
CA TRP A 50 -5.18 -1.19 -10.68
C TRP A 50 -4.56 -2.38 -9.96
N LEU A 51 -3.24 -2.38 -9.74
CA LEU A 51 -2.58 -3.40 -8.95
C LEU A 51 -3.06 -3.37 -7.49
N ALA A 52 -3.16 -2.18 -6.88
CA ALA A 52 -3.66 -2.02 -5.51
C ALA A 52 -5.10 -2.53 -5.36
N LEU A 53 -5.98 -2.23 -6.32
CA LEU A 53 -7.36 -2.71 -6.33
C LEU A 53 -7.43 -4.24 -6.48
N ALA A 54 -6.64 -4.81 -7.39
CA ALA A 54 -6.58 -6.26 -7.58
C ALA A 54 -6.11 -6.98 -6.30
N CYS A 55 -5.00 -6.52 -5.70
CA CYS A 55 -4.50 -7.07 -4.44
C CYS A 55 -5.52 -6.91 -3.31
N GLY A 56 -6.14 -5.73 -3.18
CA GLY A 56 -7.13 -5.44 -2.15
C GLY A 56 -8.37 -6.33 -2.26
N VAL A 57 -8.94 -6.48 -3.46
CA VAL A 57 -10.07 -7.38 -3.69
C VAL A 57 -9.72 -8.83 -3.35
N LEU A 58 -8.56 -9.31 -3.82
CA LEU A 58 -8.11 -10.67 -3.52
C LEU A 58 -7.88 -10.90 -2.03
N LEU A 59 -7.33 -9.90 -1.31
CA LEU A 59 -7.18 -9.95 0.15
C LEU A 59 -8.52 -10.04 0.86
N LEU A 60 -9.52 -9.24 0.46
CA LEU A 60 -10.87 -9.28 1.03
C LEU A 60 -11.58 -10.61 0.74
N LEU A 61 -11.44 -11.15 -0.46
CA LEU A 61 -12.00 -12.46 -0.82
C LEU A 61 -11.33 -13.60 -0.04
N ALA A 62 -10.01 -13.55 0.13
CA ALA A 62 -9.28 -14.53 0.93
C ALA A 62 -9.66 -14.47 2.40
N ALA A 63 -9.88 -13.27 2.94
CA ALA A 63 -10.36 -13.06 4.31
C ALA A 63 -11.76 -13.64 4.53
N LYS A 64 -12.69 -13.42 3.58
CA LYS A 64 -14.06 -13.96 3.66
C LYS A 64 -14.11 -15.48 3.65
N ARG A 65 -13.14 -16.15 3.01
CA ARG A 65 -13.08 -17.63 2.95
C ARG A 65 -12.51 -18.28 4.24
N GLN A 66 -11.83 -17.51 5.06
CA GLN A 66 -11.33 -17.96 6.36
C GLN A 66 -12.37 -17.60 7.42
N ASN A 67 -13.36 -18.47 7.65
CA ASN A 67 -14.44 -18.35 8.63
C ASN A 67 -14.35 -17.18 9.64
N ILE A 68 -15.47 -16.51 9.77
CA ILE A 68 -15.86 -15.29 10.47
C ILE A 68 -15.43 -15.22 11.97
N ASP A 69 -14.93 -16.28 12.58
CA ASP A 69 -14.67 -16.36 14.03
C ASP A 69 -13.29 -15.85 14.48
N GLN A 70 -12.40 -15.45 13.57
CA GLN A 70 -11.12 -14.84 13.96
C GLN A 70 -11.11 -13.35 13.64
N ALA A 71 -11.38 -12.55 14.64
CA ALA A 71 -11.57 -11.10 14.65
C ALA A 71 -10.33 -10.25 14.29
N HIS A 72 -9.41 -10.72 13.46
CA HIS A 72 -8.19 -10.00 13.08
C HIS A 72 -8.04 -9.79 11.58
N THR A 73 -9.17 -9.66 10.87
CA THR A 73 -9.11 -9.35 9.44
C THR A 73 -8.72 -7.86 9.28
N PRO A 74 -7.62 -7.53 8.58
CA PRO A 74 -7.19 -6.15 8.36
C PRO A 74 -8.12 -5.41 7.36
N SER A 75 -9.39 -5.80 7.28
CA SER A 75 -10.40 -5.35 6.35
C SER A 75 -10.52 -3.81 6.24
N PRO A 76 -10.58 -3.04 7.35
CA PRO A 76 -10.71 -1.59 7.23
C PRO A 76 -9.50 -0.92 6.59
N TRP A 77 -8.29 -1.42 6.85
CA TRP A 77 -7.07 -0.89 6.26
C TRP A 77 -6.96 -1.22 4.77
N VAL A 78 -7.42 -2.40 4.35
CA VAL A 78 -7.50 -2.78 2.94
C VAL A 78 -8.46 -1.86 2.21
N ILE A 79 -9.66 -1.66 2.74
CA ILE A 79 -10.68 -0.78 2.14
C ILE A 79 -10.18 0.67 2.09
N ALA A 80 -9.59 1.19 3.17
CA ALA A 80 -9.04 2.55 3.22
C ALA A 80 -7.95 2.74 2.15
N GLY A 81 -7.02 1.79 2.00
CA GLY A 81 -5.98 1.86 0.98
C GLY A 81 -6.53 1.80 -0.45
N MET A 82 -7.57 0.99 -0.71
CA MET A 82 -8.25 0.95 -2.01
C MET A 82 -8.97 2.27 -2.33
N LEU A 83 -9.65 2.86 -1.34
CA LEU A 83 -10.33 4.16 -1.50
C LEU A 83 -9.33 5.28 -1.78
N LEU A 84 -8.19 5.31 -1.08
CA LEU A 84 -7.12 6.26 -1.34
C LEU A 84 -6.56 6.11 -2.76
N ALA A 85 -6.36 4.89 -3.25
CA ALA A 85 -5.94 4.64 -4.63
C ALA A 85 -6.94 5.21 -5.65
N LEU A 86 -8.24 4.98 -5.43
CA LEU A 86 -9.30 5.53 -6.28
C LEU A 86 -9.37 7.06 -6.20
N LEU A 87 -9.21 7.67 -5.02
CA LEU A 87 -9.16 9.13 -4.88
C LEU A 87 -8.01 9.73 -5.67
N ILE A 88 -6.83 9.13 -5.64
CA ILE A 88 -5.68 9.58 -6.44
C ILE A 88 -6.01 9.50 -7.93
N GLU A 89 -6.56 8.39 -8.41
CA GLU A 89 -6.83 8.19 -9.84
C GLU A 89 -7.99 9.05 -10.36
N LEU A 90 -9.09 9.16 -9.60
CA LEU A 90 -10.33 9.79 -10.07
C LEU A 90 -10.45 11.27 -9.71
N ALA A 91 -9.87 11.69 -8.58
CA ALA A 91 -9.96 13.07 -8.12
C ALA A 91 -8.66 13.85 -8.36
N VAL A 92 -7.51 13.33 -7.94
CA VAL A 92 -6.25 14.07 -7.97
C VAL A 92 -5.66 14.15 -9.38
N LYS A 93 -5.56 13.02 -10.06
CA LYS A 93 -4.92 12.91 -11.38
C LYS A 93 -5.52 13.84 -12.44
N PRO A 94 -6.86 14.00 -12.60
CA PRO A 94 -7.43 14.92 -13.58
C PRO A 94 -7.00 16.36 -13.38
N HIS A 95 -6.94 16.83 -12.14
CA HIS A 95 -6.50 18.20 -11.82
C HIS A 95 -5.00 18.41 -12.08
N ILE A 96 -4.16 17.41 -11.79
CA ILE A 96 -2.73 17.46 -12.12
C ILE A 96 -2.54 17.51 -13.64
N MET A 97 -3.29 16.71 -14.41
CA MET A 97 -3.20 16.69 -15.87
C MET A 97 -3.73 17.97 -16.50
N ALA A 98 -4.75 18.59 -15.93
CA ALA A 98 -5.26 19.90 -16.34
C ALA A 98 -4.36 21.07 -15.91
N ARG A 99 -3.32 20.82 -15.12
CA ARG A 99 -2.44 21.83 -14.49
C ARG A 99 -3.18 22.85 -13.64
N ASP A 100 -4.31 22.46 -13.07
CA ASP A 100 -5.10 23.29 -12.17
C ASP A 100 -4.46 23.23 -10.78
N ASN A 101 -4.00 24.40 -10.28
CA ASN A 101 -3.33 24.52 -8.97
C ASN A 101 -2.38 23.35 -8.67
N LEU A 102 -1.39 23.15 -9.55
CA LEU A 102 -0.52 21.98 -9.56
C LEU A 102 0.15 21.69 -8.20
N VAL A 103 0.53 22.73 -7.45
CA VAL A 103 1.18 22.60 -6.15
C VAL A 103 0.23 21.96 -5.13
N LEU A 104 -1.02 22.41 -5.08
CA LEU A 104 -2.03 21.88 -4.17
C LEU A 104 -2.31 20.39 -4.48
N TRP A 105 -2.63 20.10 -5.74
CA TRP A 105 -3.00 18.74 -6.15
C TRP A 105 -1.85 17.75 -6.08
N HIS A 106 -0.61 18.22 -6.33
CA HIS A 106 0.58 17.40 -6.17
C HIS A 106 0.81 17.05 -4.69
N ASN A 107 0.72 18.03 -3.79
CA ASN A 107 0.89 17.80 -2.35
C ASN A 107 -0.20 16.89 -1.80
N LEU A 108 -1.46 17.08 -2.22
CA LEU A 108 -2.59 16.25 -1.81
C LEU A 108 -2.42 14.81 -2.32
N GLY A 109 -2.02 14.64 -3.57
CA GLY A 109 -1.73 13.33 -4.15
C GLY A 109 -0.60 12.60 -3.42
N SER A 110 0.46 13.32 -3.09
CA SER A 110 1.59 12.78 -2.30
C SER A 110 1.15 12.36 -0.90
N ALA A 111 0.32 13.17 -0.22
CA ALA A 111 -0.22 12.84 1.09
C ALA A 111 -1.10 11.57 1.04
N PHE A 112 -2.01 11.48 0.08
CA PHE A 112 -2.85 10.29 -0.12
C PHE A 112 -2.02 9.05 -0.46
N TYR A 113 -0.96 9.21 -1.25
CA TYR A 113 -0.06 8.10 -1.57
C TYR A 113 0.67 7.56 -0.33
N VAL A 114 1.21 8.45 0.51
CA VAL A 114 1.84 8.07 1.77
C VAL A 114 0.84 7.39 2.71
N LEU A 115 -0.38 7.92 2.83
CA LEU A 115 -1.44 7.28 3.63
C LEU A 115 -1.79 5.89 3.10
N GLN A 116 -1.91 5.73 1.78
CA GLN A 116 -2.13 4.43 1.13
C GLN A 116 -0.97 3.46 1.43
N TRP A 117 0.26 3.92 1.35
CA TRP A 117 1.45 3.15 1.66
C TRP A 117 1.46 2.67 3.13
N LEU A 118 1.07 3.55 4.08
CA LEU A 118 0.92 3.18 5.49
C LEU A 118 -0.19 2.15 5.70
N CYS A 119 -1.34 2.29 5.02
CA CYS A 119 -2.42 1.30 5.07
C CYS A 119 -1.94 -0.08 4.59
N ALA A 120 -1.27 -0.14 3.44
CA ALA A 120 -0.75 -1.39 2.89
C ALA A 120 0.32 -2.03 3.81
N GLY A 121 1.21 -1.20 4.38
CA GLY A 121 2.19 -1.64 5.38
C GLY A 121 1.54 -2.20 6.64
N LYS A 122 0.50 -1.54 7.15
CA LYS A 122 -0.28 -2.03 8.31
C LYS A 122 -0.95 -3.37 8.01
N VAL A 123 -1.51 -3.54 6.80
CA VAL A 123 -2.07 -4.82 6.36
C VAL A 123 -0.99 -5.91 6.38
N LEU A 124 0.17 -5.65 5.80
CA LEU A 124 1.29 -6.61 5.77
C LEU A 124 1.73 -7.00 7.18
N LEU A 125 1.96 -6.02 8.05
CA LEU A 125 2.40 -6.26 9.43
C LEU A 125 1.37 -7.08 10.24
N SER A 126 0.07 -6.84 10.03
CA SER A 126 -0.98 -7.57 10.72
C SER A 126 -1.14 -9.03 10.26
N LEU A 127 -0.62 -9.36 9.08
CA LEU A 127 -0.63 -10.73 8.53
C LEU A 127 0.65 -11.50 8.87
N CYS A 128 1.72 -10.82 9.31
CA CYS A 128 2.94 -11.48 9.76
C CYS A 128 2.71 -12.09 11.15
N PRO A 129 3.08 -13.37 11.36
CA PRO A 129 2.99 -13.98 12.68
C PRO A 129 3.91 -13.22 13.66
N ALA A 130 3.40 -12.95 14.86
CA ALA A 130 4.24 -12.45 15.94
C ALA A 130 5.33 -13.50 16.24
N SER A 131 6.58 -13.05 16.38
CA SER A 131 7.67 -13.94 16.80
C SER A 131 7.31 -14.56 18.15
N PRO A 132 7.50 -15.89 18.35
CA PRO A 132 7.32 -16.48 19.68
C PRO A 132 8.23 -15.76 20.66
N GLU A 133 7.68 -15.25 21.74
CA GLU A 133 8.46 -14.70 22.84
C GLU A 133 9.38 -15.81 23.37
N PRO A 134 10.71 -15.57 23.51
CA PRO A 134 11.60 -16.62 24.00
C PRO A 134 11.19 -17.01 25.43
N ALA A 135 10.82 -18.27 25.62
CA ALA A 135 10.39 -18.86 26.87
C ALA A 135 11.56 -18.99 27.89
N ILE A 136 12.34 -17.91 28.07
CA ILE A 136 13.52 -17.92 28.96
C ILE A 136 13.16 -17.55 30.43
N ALA A 137 11.93 -17.09 30.67
CA ALA A 137 11.58 -16.59 32.03
C ALA A 137 10.87 -17.59 32.95
N ALA A 138 10.51 -18.78 32.49
CA ALA A 138 9.73 -19.71 33.32
C ALA A 138 10.54 -20.77 34.07
N ASP A 139 11.83 -20.96 33.72
CA ASP A 139 12.64 -22.03 34.31
C ASP A 139 13.46 -21.56 35.56
N SER A 140 13.56 -20.25 35.80
CA SER A 140 14.29 -19.73 36.99
C SER A 140 13.44 -19.63 38.26
N ALA A 141 12.13 -19.87 38.17
CA ALA A 141 11.24 -19.77 39.36
C ALA A 141 10.89 -21.13 39.99
N GLN A 142 11.46 -22.24 39.50
CA GLN A 142 11.15 -23.58 40.00
C GLN A 142 12.30 -24.28 40.73
N THR A 143 13.38 -23.56 41.04
CA THR A 143 14.55 -24.11 41.78
C THR A 143 14.84 -23.35 43.06
N ASP A 144 13.86 -22.94 43.86
CA ASP A 144 13.97 -22.53 45.26
C ASP A 144 12.90 -23.20 46.12
#